data_2723f372e41bf862be6de8feea5d21e5
#
_entry.id   2723f372e41bf862be6de8feea5d21e5
#
_cell.length_a   1.000
_cell.length_b   1.000
_cell.length_c   1.000
_cell.angle_alpha   90.00
_cell.angle_beta   90.00
_cell.angle_gamma   90.00
#
_symmetry.space_group_name_H-M   'P 1'
#
loop_
_entity.id
_entity.type
_entity.pdbx_description
1 polymer ?
#
loop_
_entity_poly.entity_id
_entity_poly.type
_entity_poly.pdbx_seq_one_letter_code
_entity_poly.pdbx_strand_id
1 'polypeptide(L)'
;MWFAGPARRIPAAGRPATLRLGFSLSPGMRVGLYGGSFNPAHEGHAHVAETARSRLGLDKVIWLVSPQNPLKSGHETATQAERIAGARAVAHGPAMIVSGAEARIGTQYTIDTLRVLKARFRGVKFVWIMGADSLASFHRWRGWTQIMAEVPVAVVSRPWISLKSRSSPAARRFARNRVASAQARGLPDTVPPAWVFLRGPLNFQSSTALRERMRQAKA
;
A
#
# COMPACT_ATOMS: atom_id res chain seq x y z
N MET A 1 -12.33 -6.05 30.20
CA MET A 1 -12.55 -4.59 30.29
C MET A 1 -11.48 -3.90 29.44
N TRP A 2 -11.85 -3.38 28.27
CA TRP A 2 -10.91 -2.73 27.34
C TRP A 2 -11.13 -1.24 27.45
N PHE A 3 -10.13 -0.51 27.96
CA PHE A 3 -10.17 0.94 28.05
C PHE A 3 -10.01 1.54 26.66
N ALA A 4 -11.06 2.19 26.16
CA ALA A 4 -11.00 3.06 25.01
C ALA A 4 -10.27 4.35 25.42
N GLY A 5 -9.04 4.52 24.99
CA GLY A 5 -8.31 5.79 25.11
C GLY A 5 -9.01 6.88 24.30
N PRO A 6 -8.93 8.18 24.73
CA PRO A 6 -9.65 9.26 24.10
C PRO A 6 -9.26 9.45 22.64
N ALA A 7 -10.28 9.56 21.78
CA ALA A 7 -10.12 9.92 20.38
C ALA A 7 -9.43 11.29 20.28
N ARG A 8 -8.19 11.34 19.79
CA ARG A 8 -7.54 12.60 19.45
C ARG A 8 -8.37 13.29 18.38
N ARG A 9 -8.92 14.47 18.69
CA ARG A 9 -9.56 15.35 17.73
C ARG A 9 -8.60 15.63 16.58
N ILE A 10 -9.06 15.38 15.36
CA ILE A 10 -8.42 15.86 14.14
C ILE A 10 -8.54 17.39 14.20
N PRO A 11 -7.44 18.18 14.10
CA PRO A 11 -7.56 19.63 14.11
C PRO A 11 -8.42 20.07 12.93
N ALA A 12 -9.38 20.97 13.20
CA ALA A 12 -10.17 21.61 12.15
C ALA A 12 -9.25 22.28 11.13
N ALA A 13 -9.60 22.14 9.85
CA ALA A 13 -8.80 22.59 8.72
C ALA A 13 -8.62 24.11 8.68
N GLY A 14 -7.59 24.60 9.36
CA GLY A 14 -6.91 25.82 8.95
C GLY A 14 -6.29 25.55 7.57
N ARG A 15 -6.30 26.53 6.65
CA ARG A 15 -5.62 26.41 5.34
C ARG A 15 -4.21 25.85 5.56
N PRO A 16 -3.89 24.64 5.13
CA PRO A 16 -2.60 24.08 5.44
C PRO A 16 -1.57 24.85 4.64
N ALA A 17 -0.58 25.42 5.31
CA ALA A 17 0.71 25.73 4.73
C ALA A 17 1.08 24.57 3.81
N THR A 18 1.51 24.86 2.59
CA THR A 18 1.67 23.90 1.48
C THR A 18 2.35 22.61 1.92
N LEU A 19 1.53 21.64 2.32
CA LEU A 19 2.01 20.32 2.76
C LEU A 19 2.65 19.63 1.55
N ARG A 20 3.98 19.74 1.44
CA ARG A 20 4.74 19.14 0.34
C ARG A 20 4.84 17.65 0.52
N LEU A 21 4.00 16.89 -0.16
CA LEU A 21 4.00 15.41 -0.09
C LEU A 21 5.12 14.78 -0.91
N GLY A 22 5.88 15.59 -1.68
CA GLY A 22 6.95 15.13 -2.56
C GLY A 22 6.45 14.65 -3.92
N PHE A 23 5.15 14.88 -4.22
CA PHE A 23 4.53 14.61 -5.52
C PHE A 23 3.36 15.56 -5.77
N SER A 24 3.02 15.75 -7.04
CA SER A 24 1.80 16.43 -7.49
C SER A 24 0.98 15.49 -8.36
N LEU A 25 -0.35 15.57 -8.26
CA LEU A 25 -1.29 14.77 -9.02
C LEU A 25 -2.37 15.66 -9.59
N SER A 26 -2.80 15.38 -10.82
CA SER A 26 -3.87 16.09 -11.52
C SER A 26 -5.16 15.25 -11.55
N PRO A 27 -6.33 15.88 -11.57
CA PRO A 27 -7.60 15.20 -11.78
C PRO A 27 -7.56 14.31 -13.02
N GLY A 28 -8.23 13.17 -12.96
CA GLY A 28 -8.24 12.17 -14.03
C GLY A 28 -7.11 11.14 -13.98
N MET A 29 -5.97 11.44 -13.32
CA MET A 29 -4.87 10.49 -13.19
C MET A 29 -5.30 9.22 -12.45
N ARG A 30 -4.81 8.06 -12.93
CA ARG A 30 -4.94 6.74 -12.31
C ARG A 30 -3.68 6.48 -11.48
N VAL A 31 -3.82 6.44 -10.16
CA VAL A 31 -2.68 6.42 -9.24
C VAL A 31 -2.78 5.23 -8.30
N GLY A 32 -1.76 4.37 -8.33
CA GLY A 32 -1.60 3.31 -7.35
C GLY A 32 -0.98 3.82 -6.06
N LEU A 33 -1.55 3.44 -4.93
CA LEU A 33 -0.99 3.67 -3.60
C LEU A 33 -0.49 2.33 -3.06
N TYR A 34 0.81 2.20 -2.91
CA TYR A 34 1.46 0.99 -2.44
C TYR A 34 2.12 1.23 -1.08
N GLY A 35 1.40 0.86 -0.02
CA GLY A 35 1.85 1.04 1.35
C GLY A 35 2.68 -0.14 1.86
N GLY A 36 3.72 0.18 2.62
CA GLY A 36 4.56 -0.84 3.24
C GLY A 36 5.63 -0.28 4.16
N SER A 37 6.21 -1.15 4.99
CA SER A 37 7.39 -0.79 5.79
C SER A 37 8.67 -0.73 4.95
N PHE A 38 8.76 -1.55 3.88
CA PHE A 38 9.92 -1.66 2.99
C PHE A 38 11.24 -1.82 3.75
N ASN A 39 11.30 -2.78 4.65
CA ASN A 39 12.43 -2.99 5.57
C ASN A 39 13.07 -4.38 5.42
N PRO A 40 14.05 -4.56 4.52
CA PRO A 40 14.38 -3.67 3.39
C PRO A 40 13.40 -3.78 2.22
N ALA A 41 13.41 -2.76 1.35
CA ALA A 41 12.82 -2.88 0.02
C ALA A 41 13.62 -3.87 -0.83
N HIS A 42 12.98 -4.53 -1.78
CA HIS A 42 13.60 -5.53 -2.66
C HIS A 42 12.81 -5.68 -3.97
N GLU A 43 13.39 -6.35 -4.96
CA GLU A 43 12.80 -6.54 -6.30
C GLU A 43 11.39 -7.15 -6.28
N GLY A 44 11.06 -7.95 -5.27
CA GLY A 44 9.69 -8.44 -5.09
C GLY A 44 8.66 -7.33 -4.83
N HIS A 45 9.08 -6.17 -4.24
CA HIS A 45 8.22 -5.00 -4.12
C HIS A 45 8.12 -4.25 -5.46
N ALA A 46 9.24 -4.09 -6.18
CA ALA A 46 9.25 -3.49 -7.52
C ALA A 46 8.34 -4.28 -8.47
N HIS A 47 8.43 -5.60 -8.43
CA HIS A 47 7.58 -6.50 -9.20
C HIS A 47 6.09 -6.30 -8.92
N VAL A 48 5.69 -6.18 -7.64
CA VAL A 48 4.29 -5.90 -7.26
C VAL A 48 3.82 -4.57 -7.82
N ALA A 49 4.63 -3.52 -7.65
CA ALA A 49 4.30 -2.17 -8.11
C ALA A 49 4.17 -2.11 -9.64
N GLU A 50 5.13 -2.69 -10.37
CA GLU A 50 5.13 -2.68 -11.84
C GLU A 50 4.03 -3.56 -12.43
N THR A 51 3.77 -4.73 -11.85
CA THR A 51 2.64 -5.57 -12.27
C THR A 51 1.32 -4.82 -12.11
N ALA A 52 1.11 -4.16 -10.97
CA ALA A 52 -0.09 -3.37 -10.76
C ALA A 52 -0.16 -2.20 -11.76
N ARG A 53 0.93 -1.45 -11.94
CA ARG A 53 0.99 -0.32 -12.87
C ARG A 53 0.59 -0.73 -14.30
N SER A 54 1.25 -1.72 -14.82
CA SER A 54 1.04 -2.21 -16.18
C SER A 54 -0.36 -2.79 -16.39
N ARG A 55 -0.80 -3.68 -15.48
CA ARG A 55 -2.09 -4.38 -15.61
C ARG A 55 -3.30 -3.46 -15.42
N LEU A 56 -3.20 -2.43 -14.60
CA LEU A 56 -4.28 -1.47 -14.31
C LEU A 56 -4.19 -0.21 -15.20
N GLY A 57 -3.12 -0.02 -15.96
CA GLY A 57 -2.89 1.19 -16.74
C GLY A 57 -2.75 2.42 -15.84
N LEU A 58 -1.93 2.32 -14.78
CA LEU A 58 -1.72 3.44 -13.85
C LEU A 58 -0.67 4.40 -14.41
N ASP A 59 -0.93 5.70 -14.26
CA ASP A 59 0.00 6.77 -14.64
C ASP A 59 1.18 6.84 -13.66
N LYS A 60 0.90 6.64 -12.36
CA LYS A 60 1.90 6.65 -11.29
C LYS A 60 1.62 5.59 -10.26
N VAL A 61 2.68 5.12 -9.59
CA VAL A 61 2.58 4.32 -8.36
C VAL A 61 3.36 5.02 -7.27
N ILE A 62 2.69 5.36 -6.18
CA ILE A 62 3.29 6.01 -5.01
C ILE A 62 3.56 4.92 -3.96
N TRP A 63 4.83 4.70 -3.66
CA TRP A 63 5.26 3.85 -2.57
C TRP A 63 5.20 4.67 -1.28
N LEU A 64 4.24 4.37 -0.44
CA LEU A 64 4.05 5.02 0.85
C LEU A 64 4.88 4.26 1.90
N VAL A 65 6.06 4.79 2.22
CA VAL A 65 6.93 4.23 3.25
C VAL A 65 6.39 4.63 4.62
N SER A 66 5.80 3.68 5.34
CA SER A 66 5.19 3.96 6.64
C SER A 66 6.22 4.49 7.66
N PRO A 67 5.86 5.46 8.51
CA PRO A 67 6.77 5.96 9.55
C PRO A 67 7.21 4.83 10.48
N GLN A 68 6.26 4.09 11.02
CA GLN A 68 6.49 2.85 11.77
C GLN A 68 5.27 1.96 11.62
N ASN A 69 5.47 0.65 11.49
CA ASN A 69 4.35 -0.27 11.47
C ASN A 69 3.88 -0.51 12.92
N PRO A 70 2.63 -0.14 13.29
CA PRO A 70 2.13 -0.33 14.65
C PRO A 70 2.10 -1.80 15.12
N LEU A 71 2.18 -2.74 14.16
CA LEU A 71 2.16 -4.19 14.41
C LEU A 71 3.58 -4.79 14.56
N LYS A 72 4.64 -3.97 14.51
CA LYS A 72 6.04 -4.43 14.63
C LYS A 72 6.73 -3.75 15.79
N SER A 73 7.50 -4.54 16.58
CA SER A 73 8.39 -4.02 17.62
C SER A 73 9.48 -3.13 17.02
N GLY A 74 9.78 -1.99 17.67
CA GLY A 74 10.67 -0.94 17.12
C GLY A 74 12.14 -1.32 17.02
N HIS A 75 12.61 -2.37 17.71
CA HIS A 75 14.04 -2.68 17.84
C HIS A 75 14.73 -3.27 16.57
N GLU A 76 13.99 -3.66 15.55
CA GLU A 76 14.56 -4.29 14.34
C GLU A 76 14.26 -3.51 13.04
N THR A 77 13.75 -2.30 13.14
CA THR A 77 13.32 -1.55 11.96
C THR A 77 14.30 -0.41 11.69
N ALA A 78 14.90 -0.39 10.49
CA ALA A 78 15.68 0.73 9.99
C ALA A 78 14.87 2.03 10.03
N THR A 79 15.53 3.17 10.16
CA THR A 79 14.88 4.48 10.15
C THR A 79 14.03 4.68 8.89
N GLN A 80 13.03 5.53 8.96
CA GLN A 80 12.20 5.81 7.78
C GLN A 80 13.05 6.37 6.63
N ALA A 81 14.07 7.18 6.92
CA ALA A 81 14.96 7.74 5.91
C ALA A 81 15.74 6.65 5.17
N GLU A 82 16.32 5.69 5.88
CA GLU A 82 17.02 4.53 5.30
C GLU A 82 16.09 3.67 4.46
N ARG A 83 14.86 3.43 4.94
CA ARG A 83 13.85 2.65 4.19
C ARG A 83 13.38 3.37 2.92
N ILE A 84 13.26 4.70 2.96
CA ILE A 84 12.97 5.52 1.77
C ILE A 84 14.14 5.43 0.78
N ALA A 85 15.38 5.55 1.24
CA ALA A 85 16.56 5.41 0.38
C ALA A 85 16.61 4.02 -0.27
N GLY A 86 16.43 2.95 0.50
CA GLY A 86 16.36 1.59 -0.01
C GLY A 86 15.19 1.35 -0.97
N ALA A 87 14.03 1.94 -0.71
CA ALA A 87 12.89 1.85 -1.62
C ALA A 87 13.16 2.58 -2.95
N ARG A 88 13.84 3.73 -2.92
CA ARG A 88 14.24 4.46 -4.14
C ARG A 88 15.22 3.69 -5.00
N ALA A 89 16.15 2.95 -4.39
CA ALA A 89 17.10 2.12 -5.12
C ALA A 89 16.44 0.99 -5.92
N VAL A 90 15.22 0.58 -5.52
CA VAL A 90 14.48 -0.54 -6.13
C VAL A 90 13.29 -0.08 -6.98
N ALA A 91 12.75 1.11 -6.71
CA ALA A 91 11.61 1.67 -7.43
C ALA A 91 12.07 2.30 -8.75
N HIS A 92 12.12 1.50 -9.82
CA HIS A 92 12.64 1.94 -11.11
C HIS A 92 11.61 2.71 -11.95
N GLY A 93 12.11 3.71 -12.68
CA GLY A 93 11.37 4.45 -13.70
C GLY A 93 10.56 5.65 -13.18
N PRO A 94 10.19 6.59 -14.10
CA PRO A 94 9.61 7.88 -13.74
C PRO A 94 8.17 7.81 -13.23
N ALA A 95 7.53 6.63 -13.39
CA ALA A 95 6.18 6.39 -12.87
C ALA A 95 6.17 5.96 -11.39
N MET A 96 7.32 5.56 -10.83
CA MET A 96 7.47 5.12 -9.45
C MET A 96 7.89 6.28 -8.56
N ILE A 97 7.09 6.63 -7.57
CA ILE A 97 7.35 7.72 -6.63
C ILE A 97 7.48 7.14 -5.24
N VAL A 98 8.60 7.35 -4.57
CA VAL A 98 8.80 6.93 -3.17
C VAL A 98 8.61 8.11 -2.23
N SER A 99 7.71 7.99 -1.28
CA SER A 99 7.30 9.08 -0.39
C SER A 99 7.12 8.63 1.05
N GLY A 100 7.59 9.46 1.99
CA GLY A 100 7.25 9.39 3.41
C GLY A 100 6.03 10.25 3.77
N ALA A 101 5.04 10.34 2.87
CA ALA A 101 3.88 11.22 3.03
C ALA A 101 3.09 10.98 4.32
N GLU A 102 2.96 9.74 4.78
CA GLU A 102 2.23 9.38 6.01
C GLU A 102 2.79 10.10 7.24
N ALA A 103 4.12 10.18 7.38
CA ALA A 103 4.75 10.95 8.47
C ALA A 103 4.43 12.44 8.38
N ARG A 104 4.41 13.00 7.16
CA ARG A 104 4.14 14.43 6.93
C ARG A 104 2.68 14.81 7.21
N ILE A 105 1.74 13.93 6.92
CA ILE A 105 0.31 14.14 7.18
C ILE A 105 -0.13 13.64 8.56
N GLY A 106 0.79 13.08 9.35
CA GLY A 106 0.53 12.60 10.70
C GLY A 106 -0.39 11.38 10.77
N THR A 107 -0.41 10.55 9.72
CA THR A 107 -1.22 9.33 9.68
C THR A 107 -0.38 8.08 9.96
N GLN A 108 -0.97 7.12 10.67
CA GLN A 108 -0.36 5.81 10.97
C GLN A 108 -1.15 4.66 10.36
N TYR A 109 -2.39 4.89 9.99
CA TYR A 109 -3.30 3.87 9.49
C TYR A 109 -3.69 4.18 8.04
N THR A 110 -3.70 3.15 7.22
CA THR A 110 -4.03 3.24 5.79
C THR A 110 -5.34 3.97 5.52
N ILE A 111 -6.37 3.70 6.32
CA ILE A 111 -7.68 4.34 6.13
C ILE A 111 -7.61 5.87 6.27
N ASP A 112 -6.84 6.37 7.24
CA ASP A 112 -6.69 7.80 7.48
C ASP A 112 -5.87 8.44 6.36
N THR A 113 -4.80 7.76 5.91
CA THR A 113 -3.98 8.17 4.76
C THR A 113 -4.83 8.30 3.49
N LEU A 114 -5.66 7.31 3.20
CA LEU A 114 -6.54 7.32 2.02
C LEU A 114 -7.52 8.50 2.05
N ARG A 115 -8.15 8.76 3.19
CA ARG A 115 -9.09 9.88 3.34
C ARG A 115 -8.43 11.24 3.11
N VAL A 116 -7.23 11.44 3.68
CA VAL A 116 -6.47 12.68 3.47
C VAL A 116 -6.07 12.84 2.00
N LEU A 117 -5.55 11.79 1.36
CA LEU A 117 -5.14 11.86 -0.05
C LEU A 117 -6.33 12.10 -0.98
N LYS A 118 -7.47 11.43 -0.77
CA LYS A 118 -8.69 11.66 -1.56
C LYS A 118 -9.24 13.07 -1.41
N ALA A 119 -9.27 13.60 -0.19
CA ALA A 119 -9.72 14.96 0.07
C ALA A 119 -8.82 16.01 -0.60
N ARG A 120 -7.50 15.76 -0.63
CA ARG A 120 -6.51 16.66 -1.20
C ARG A 120 -6.44 16.61 -2.72
N PHE A 121 -6.51 15.43 -3.31
CA PHE A 121 -6.37 15.21 -4.75
C PHE A 121 -7.71 14.80 -5.36
N ARG A 122 -8.65 15.73 -5.37
CA ARG A 122 -10.00 15.49 -5.94
C ARG A 122 -9.91 15.13 -7.43
N GLY A 123 -10.70 14.16 -7.84
CA GLY A 123 -10.71 13.68 -9.23
C GLY A 123 -9.58 12.72 -9.60
N VAL A 124 -8.63 12.45 -8.71
CA VAL A 124 -7.62 11.39 -8.92
C VAL A 124 -8.25 10.03 -8.61
N LYS A 125 -8.02 9.06 -9.49
CA LYS A 125 -8.52 7.69 -9.39
C LYS A 125 -7.51 6.83 -8.65
N PHE A 126 -7.65 6.76 -7.34
CA PHE A 126 -6.74 5.97 -6.50
C PHE A 126 -7.09 4.49 -6.49
N VAL A 127 -6.06 3.64 -6.52
CA VAL A 127 -6.14 2.19 -6.29
C VAL A 127 -5.17 1.81 -5.19
N TRP A 128 -5.63 1.12 -4.15
CA TRP A 128 -4.75 0.54 -3.15
C TRP A 128 -4.09 -0.72 -3.66
N ILE A 129 -2.76 -0.80 -3.61
CA ILE A 129 -1.96 -1.94 -4.07
C ILE A 129 -1.42 -2.69 -2.86
N MET A 130 -1.51 -4.01 -2.88
CA MET A 130 -0.90 -4.88 -1.88
C MET A 130 -0.43 -6.21 -2.48
N GLY A 131 0.55 -6.83 -1.84
CA GLY A 131 0.90 -8.23 -2.13
C GLY A 131 -0.12 -9.21 -1.54
N ALA A 132 -0.14 -10.43 -2.04
CA ALA A 132 -1.01 -11.49 -1.55
C ALA A 132 -0.76 -11.84 -0.06
N ASP A 133 0.46 -11.66 0.43
CA ASP A 133 0.83 -11.78 1.84
C ASP A 133 0.07 -10.80 2.75
N SER A 134 -0.06 -9.56 2.30
CA SER A 134 -0.84 -8.55 3.00
C SER A 134 -2.33 -8.87 3.01
N LEU A 135 -2.89 -9.37 1.89
CA LEU A 135 -4.30 -9.77 1.85
C LEU A 135 -4.63 -10.87 2.87
N ALA A 136 -3.72 -11.81 3.12
CA ALA A 136 -3.92 -12.86 4.11
C ALA A 136 -4.18 -12.32 5.53
N SER A 137 -3.56 -11.17 5.88
CA SER A 137 -3.70 -10.51 7.18
C SER A 137 -4.52 -9.20 7.15
N PHE A 138 -5.04 -8.81 5.99
CA PHE A 138 -5.70 -7.53 5.77
C PHE A 138 -6.89 -7.28 6.71
N HIS A 139 -7.64 -8.34 7.07
CA HIS A 139 -8.74 -8.27 8.03
C HIS A 139 -8.33 -7.81 9.44
N ARG A 140 -7.03 -7.76 9.73
CA ARG A 140 -6.46 -7.27 11.00
C ARG A 140 -6.12 -5.78 10.95
N TRP A 141 -6.19 -5.15 9.77
CA TRP A 141 -5.88 -3.74 9.63
C TRP A 141 -7.04 -2.88 10.16
N ARG A 142 -6.69 -1.79 10.82
CA ARG A 142 -7.70 -0.84 11.30
C ARG A 142 -8.55 -0.34 10.12
N GLY A 143 -9.87 -0.46 10.25
CA GLY A 143 -10.80 -0.01 9.23
C GLY A 143 -10.70 -0.73 7.88
N TRP A 144 -10.25 -1.99 7.85
CA TRP A 144 -10.05 -2.74 6.62
C TRP A 144 -11.27 -2.80 5.69
N THR A 145 -12.48 -2.87 6.24
CA THR A 145 -13.72 -2.81 5.43
C THR A 145 -13.95 -1.42 4.86
N GLN A 146 -13.56 -0.38 5.59
CA GLN A 146 -13.63 1.01 5.13
C GLN A 146 -12.59 1.27 4.03
N ILE A 147 -11.39 0.67 4.10
CA ILE A 147 -10.40 0.73 3.01
C ILE A 147 -11.01 0.21 1.71
N MET A 148 -11.68 -0.95 1.77
CA MET A 148 -12.38 -1.53 0.60
C MET A 148 -13.50 -0.63 0.06
N ALA A 149 -14.15 0.14 0.91
CA ALA A 149 -15.21 1.08 0.53
C ALA A 149 -14.66 2.43 0.02
N GLU A 150 -13.44 2.80 0.39
CA GLU A 150 -12.83 4.08 0.00
C GLU A 150 -12.22 4.04 -1.40
N VAL A 151 -11.54 2.96 -1.77
CA VAL A 151 -10.82 2.83 -3.04
C VAL A 151 -10.87 1.39 -3.56
N PRO A 152 -10.80 1.16 -4.87
CA PRO A 152 -10.55 -0.15 -5.42
C PRO A 152 -9.21 -0.72 -4.94
N VAL A 153 -9.12 -2.06 -4.83
CA VAL A 153 -7.95 -2.75 -4.31
C VAL A 153 -7.36 -3.71 -5.34
N ALA A 154 -6.07 -3.59 -5.60
CA ALA A 154 -5.33 -4.53 -6.43
C ALA A 154 -4.40 -5.40 -5.57
N VAL A 155 -4.57 -6.70 -5.68
CA VAL A 155 -3.74 -7.69 -4.99
C VAL A 155 -2.87 -8.39 -6.02
N VAL A 156 -1.56 -8.33 -5.85
CA VAL A 156 -0.61 -9.00 -6.74
C VAL A 156 -0.13 -10.30 -6.09
N SER A 157 -0.16 -11.40 -6.86
CA SER A 157 0.30 -12.70 -6.38
C SER A 157 1.77 -12.68 -5.97
N ARG A 158 2.09 -13.49 -4.96
CA ARG A 158 3.47 -13.81 -4.56
C ARG A 158 3.61 -15.32 -4.44
N PRO A 159 4.82 -15.88 -4.63
CA PRO A 159 5.07 -17.31 -4.44
C PRO A 159 4.55 -17.80 -3.09
N TRP A 160 4.07 -19.04 -3.04
CA TRP A 160 3.68 -19.80 -1.82
C TRP A 160 2.47 -19.28 -1.02
N ILE A 161 2.00 -18.04 -1.23
CA ILE A 161 1.00 -17.39 -0.37
C ILE A 161 -0.37 -17.27 -1.05
N SER A 162 -0.46 -17.54 -2.35
CA SER A 162 -1.66 -17.25 -3.15
C SER A 162 -2.92 -18.02 -2.72
N LEU A 163 -2.81 -19.25 -2.25
CA LEU A 163 -3.97 -20.04 -1.79
C LEU A 163 -4.52 -19.50 -0.48
N LYS A 164 -3.67 -19.30 0.54
CA LYS A 164 -4.08 -18.75 1.85
C LYS A 164 -4.68 -17.35 1.72
N SER A 165 -4.14 -16.50 0.84
CA SER A 165 -4.67 -15.16 0.62
C SER A 165 -6.05 -15.17 -0.03
N ARG A 166 -6.29 -16.06 -1.00
CA ARG A 166 -7.57 -16.18 -1.70
C ARG A 166 -8.71 -16.70 -0.81
N SER A 167 -8.40 -17.44 0.24
CA SER A 167 -9.34 -17.92 1.26
C SER A 167 -9.38 -17.03 2.52
N SER A 168 -8.70 -15.87 2.50
CA SER A 168 -8.69 -14.95 3.65
C SER A 168 -10.07 -14.39 3.97
N PRO A 169 -10.32 -13.95 5.22
CA PRO A 169 -11.60 -13.33 5.59
C PRO A 169 -11.99 -12.17 4.68
N ALA A 170 -11.00 -11.37 4.25
CA ALA A 170 -11.24 -10.25 3.33
C ALA A 170 -11.68 -10.73 1.94
N ALA A 171 -11.00 -11.72 1.36
CA ALA A 171 -11.35 -12.27 0.07
C ALA A 171 -12.75 -12.91 0.07
N ARG A 172 -13.12 -13.59 1.16
CA ARG A 172 -14.44 -14.20 1.33
C ARG A 172 -15.54 -13.14 1.48
N ARG A 173 -15.33 -12.14 2.35
CA ARG A 173 -16.31 -11.07 2.59
C ARG A 173 -16.63 -10.28 1.32
N PHE A 174 -15.63 -10.00 0.50
CA PHE A 174 -15.76 -9.21 -0.71
C PHE A 174 -15.70 -10.06 -2.00
N ALA A 175 -16.08 -11.34 -1.92
CA ALA A 175 -16.03 -12.25 -3.06
C ALA A 175 -16.85 -11.76 -4.27
N ARG A 176 -18.04 -11.18 -4.02
CA ARG A 176 -18.93 -10.64 -5.06
C ARG A 176 -18.41 -9.36 -5.71
N ASN A 177 -17.48 -8.66 -5.05
CA ASN A 177 -16.87 -7.42 -5.55
C ASN A 177 -15.56 -7.67 -6.30
N ARG A 178 -15.24 -8.94 -6.58
CA ARG A 178 -14.03 -9.30 -7.28
C ARG A 178 -14.20 -9.15 -8.78
N VAL A 179 -13.35 -8.30 -9.37
CA VAL A 179 -13.26 -8.11 -10.83
C VAL A 179 -12.38 -9.20 -11.43
N ALA A 180 -12.74 -9.69 -12.63
CA ALA A 180 -11.92 -10.64 -13.36
C ALA A 180 -10.55 -10.02 -13.74
N SER A 181 -9.48 -10.81 -13.69
CA SER A 181 -8.12 -10.32 -13.99
C SER A 181 -7.99 -9.81 -15.45
N ALA A 182 -8.79 -10.31 -16.37
CA ALA A 182 -8.85 -9.79 -17.74
C ALA A 182 -9.41 -8.36 -17.82
N GLN A 183 -10.25 -7.97 -16.88
CA GLN A 183 -10.87 -6.64 -16.80
C GLN A 183 -10.12 -5.68 -15.88
N ALA A 184 -8.92 -6.05 -15.42
CA ALA A 184 -8.16 -5.30 -14.42
C ALA A 184 -7.89 -3.84 -14.83
N ARG A 185 -7.73 -3.56 -16.14
CA ARG A 185 -7.47 -2.20 -16.65
C ARG A 185 -8.61 -1.22 -16.34
N GLY A 186 -9.84 -1.71 -16.17
CA GLY A 186 -11.01 -0.90 -15.77
C GLY A 186 -11.11 -0.66 -14.26
N LEU A 187 -10.33 -1.35 -13.43
CA LEU A 187 -10.46 -1.26 -11.98
C LEU A 187 -10.36 0.18 -11.42
N PRO A 188 -9.44 1.06 -11.90
CA PRO A 188 -9.36 2.43 -11.39
C PRO A 188 -10.62 3.27 -11.59
N ASP A 189 -11.49 2.85 -12.52
CA ASP A 189 -12.74 3.54 -12.87
C ASP A 189 -13.97 2.93 -12.18
N THR A 190 -13.79 1.85 -11.42
CA THR A 190 -14.91 1.19 -10.72
C THR A 190 -15.24 1.89 -9.41
N VAL A 191 -16.54 1.87 -9.07
CA VAL A 191 -17.00 2.34 -7.76
C VAL A 191 -16.65 1.29 -6.70
N PRO A 192 -15.96 1.68 -5.59
CA PRO A 192 -15.70 0.77 -4.48
C PRO A 192 -17.02 0.34 -3.77
N PRO A 193 -17.04 -0.86 -3.18
CA PRO A 193 -15.96 -1.81 -3.08
C PRO A 193 -15.75 -2.62 -4.37
N ALA A 194 -14.52 -2.65 -4.86
CA ALA A 194 -14.10 -3.48 -5.98
C ALA A 194 -12.65 -3.93 -5.77
N TRP A 195 -12.31 -5.14 -6.20
CA TRP A 195 -10.94 -5.60 -6.10
C TRP A 195 -10.57 -6.63 -7.16
N VAL A 196 -9.28 -6.72 -7.48
CA VAL A 196 -8.76 -7.68 -8.44
C VAL A 196 -7.60 -8.47 -7.84
N PHE A 197 -7.48 -9.74 -8.22
CA PHE A 197 -6.30 -10.56 -7.93
C PHE A 197 -5.51 -10.76 -9.22
N LEU A 198 -4.34 -10.11 -9.29
CA LEU A 198 -3.43 -10.14 -10.43
C LEU A 198 -2.44 -11.29 -10.26
N ARG A 199 -2.40 -12.18 -11.25
CA ARG A 199 -1.34 -13.16 -11.38
C ARG A 199 -0.23 -12.55 -12.24
N GLY A 200 1.01 -12.75 -11.86
CA GLY A 200 2.20 -12.34 -12.60
C GLY A 200 3.32 -13.35 -12.43
N PRO A 201 4.45 -13.14 -13.09
CA PRO A 201 5.67 -13.91 -12.83
C PRO A 201 5.97 -13.92 -11.34
N LEU A 202 6.54 -15.00 -10.84
CA LEU A 202 6.79 -15.16 -9.41
C LEU A 202 8.16 -14.60 -9.06
N ASN A 203 8.22 -13.65 -8.13
CA ASN A 203 9.45 -13.17 -7.52
C ASN A 203 9.55 -13.70 -6.09
N PHE A 204 10.59 -14.49 -5.81
CA PHE A 204 10.77 -15.23 -4.56
C PHE A 204 11.42 -14.41 -3.42
N GLN A 205 11.78 -13.16 -3.66
CA GLN A 205 12.39 -12.33 -2.63
C GLN A 205 11.40 -11.92 -1.55
N SER A 206 11.85 -11.98 -0.29
CA SER A 206 11.08 -11.48 0.86
C SER A 206 11.99 -10.70 1.81
N SER A 207 11.43 -9.65 2.43
CA SER A 207 12.17 -8.84 3.42
C SER A 207 12.64 -9.68 4.60
N THR A 208 11.91 -10.72 5.00
CA THR A 208 12.30 -11.61 6.09
C THR A 208 13.54 -12.41 5.74
N ALA A 209 13.56 -13.05 4.55
CA ALA A 209 14.73 -13.79 4.10
C ALA A 209 15.97 -12.89 3.91
N LEU A 210 15.78 -11.66 3.43
CA LEU A 210 16.87 -10.71 3.30
C LEU A 210 17.44 -10.28 4.66
N ARG A 211 16.59 -9.98 5.64
CA ARG A 211 17.07 -9.65 7.00
C ARG A 211 17.85 -10.80 7.61
N GLU A 212 17.38 -12.03 7.45
CA GLU A 212 18.09 -13.21 7.96
C GLU A 212 19.49 -13.34 7.35
N ARG A 213 19.61 -13.22 6.02
CA ARG A 213 20.91 -13.21 5.33
C ARG A 213 21.84 -12.09 5.82
N MET A 214 21.28 -10.88 6.06
CA MET A 214 22.04 -9.75 6.56
C MET A 214 22.52 -9.95 8.00
N ARG A 215 21.77 -10.67 8.83
CA ARG A 215 22.20 -11.05 10.20
C ARG A 215 23.34 -12.08 10.12
N GLN A 216 23.19 -13.12 9.31
CA GLN A 216 24.23 -14.15 9.13
C GLN A 216 25.54 -13.58 8.56
N ALA A 217 25.49 -12.54 7.73
CA ALA A 217 26.68 -11.89 7.18
C ALA A 217 27.38 -10.94 8.19
N LYS A 218 26.76 -10.63 9.33
CA LYS A 218 27.32 -9.76 10.40
C LYS A 218 27.81 -10.56 11.60
N ALA A 219 27.49 -11.84 11.67
CA ALA A 219 27.95 -12.77 12.70
C ALA A 219 29.26 -13.45 12.30
#